data_4e53563a8541671a1869d924c018da02
#
_entry.id   4e53563a8541671a1869d924c018da02
#
_cell.length_a   1.000
_cell.length_b   1.000
_cell.length_c   1.000
_cell.angle_alpha   90.00
_cell.angle_beta   90.00
_cell.angle_gamma   90.00
#
_symmetry.space_group_name_H-M   'P 1'
#
loop_
_entity.id
_entity.type
_entity.pdbx_description
1 polymer ?
#
loop_
_entity_poly.entity_id
_entity_poly.type
_entity_poly.pdbx_seq_one_letter_code
_entity_poly.pdbx_strand_id
1 'polypeptide(L)'
;MLYVLLILAVLIAGILIVASTKPNTVHYERSSVINAPPEKIVPHLIDFHKWEAWSPWDKLEPDMKRSYSGAANGVGAKYAWEGKKKAGAGSMAITEVNSHGVKVDLRYIKPWKAECIARFHFTPQPNGTDVRWSMDGPNTFMGKVFGLFMNMDKLVGKDFEIGLAGLKTAVEKG
;
A
#
# COMPACT_ATOMS: atom_id res chain seq x y z
N MET A 1 17.57 35.25 -23.07
CA MET A 1 16.23 34.66 -22.83
C MET A 1 15.99 33.40 -23.67
N LEU A 2 16.17 33.47 -25.00
CA LEU A 2 15.94 32.30 -25.91
C LEU A 2 16.79 31.07 -25.54
N TYR A 3 18.08 31.23 -25.30
CA TYR A 3 18.98 30.11 -24.91
C TYR A 3 18.56 29.41 -23.59
N VAL A 4 18.07 30.17 -22.60
CA VAL A 4 17.57 29.61 -21.33
C VAL A 4 16.33 28.74 -21.58
N LEU A 5 15.41 29.21 -22.43
CA LEU A 5 14.22 28.44 -22.81
C LEU A 5 14.57 27.18 -23.58
N LEU A 6 15.56 27.22 -24.47
CA LEU A 6 16.04 26.05 -25.20
C LEU A 6 16.67 25.02 -24.26
N ILE A 7 17.52 25.44 -23.33
CA ILE A 7 18.13 24.55 -22.34
C ILE A 7 17.04 23.89 -21.49
N LEU A 8 16.07 24.65 -21.01
CA LEU A 8 14.96 24.12 -20.22
C LEU A 8 14.13 23.10 -21.01
N ALA A 9 13.84 23.39 -22.28
CA ALA A 9 13.12 22.47 -23.15
C ALA A 9 13.87 21.14 -23.34
N VAL A 10 15.19 21.21 -23.56
CA VAL A 10 16.04 20.02 -23.70
C VAL A 10 16.08 19.21 -22.40
N LEU A 11 16.17 19.86 -21.23
CA LEU A 11 16.14 19.19 -19.93
C LEU A 11 14.81 18.48 -19.70
N ILE A 12 13.69 19.16 -19.98
CA ILE A 12 12.35 18.55 -19.85
C ILE A 12 12.21 17.36 -20.80
N ALA A 13 12.60 17.50 -22.07
CA ALA A 13 12.57 16.42 -23.02
C ALA A 13 13.42 15.21 -22.54
N GLY A 14 14.60 15.44 -22.00
CA GLY A 14 15.46 14.42 -21.41
C GLY A 14 14.77 13.68 -20.26
N ILE A 15 14.15 14.40 -19.33
CA ILE A 15 13.38 13.83 -18.21
C ILE A 15 12.23 12.95 -18.74
N LEU A 16 11.47 13.44 -19.71
CA LEU A 16 10.33 12.71 -20.29
C LEU A 16 10.78 11.43 -21.01
N ILE A 17 11.89 11.49 -21.74
CA ILE A 17 12.48 10.33 -22.43
C ILE A 17 12.92 9.29 -21.39
N VAL A 18 13.68 9.69 -20.36
CA VAL A 18 14.13 8.77 -19.31
C VAL A 18 12.94 8.19 -18.53
N ALA A 19 11.93 8.99 -18.22
CA ALA A 19 10.71 8.49 -17.59
C ALA A 19 9.99 7.45 -18.45
N SER A 20 9.94 7.65 -19.78
CA SER A 20 9.27 6.71 -20.69
C SER A 20 9.94 5.33 -20.76
N THR A 21 11.23 5.22 -20.44
CA THR A 21 11.96 3.94 -20.41
C THR A 21 11.75 3.13 -19.12
N LYS A 22 11.15 3.75 -18.08
CA LYS A 22 10.89 3.04 -16.82
C LYS A 22 9.78 2.00 -16.96
N PRO A 23 9.81 0.91 -16.15
CA PRO A 23 8.77 -0.14 -16.18
C PRO A 23 7.36 0.42 -16.03
N ASN A 24 6.38 -0.24 -16.65
CA ASN A 24 4.96 0.14 -16.56
C ASN A 24 4.27 -0.35 -15.27
N THR A 25 4.97 -1.16 -14.49
CA THR A 25 4.48 -1.69 -13.21
C THR A 25 5.45 -1.37 -12.09
N VAL A 26 4.93 -1.25 -10.89
CA VAL A 26 5.71 -1.18 -9.65
C VAL A 26 5.38 -2.38 -8.78
N HIS A 27 6.38 -2.82 -8.04
CA HIS A 27 6.26 -3.82 -6.99
C HIS A 27 6.98 -3.30 -5.75
N TYR A 28 6.29 -3.27 -4.61
CA TYR A 28 6.85 -2.94 -3.30
C TYR A 28 6.61 -4.10 -2.36
N GLU A 29 7.60 -4.45 -1.55
CA GLU A 29 7.49 -5.58 -0.63
C GLU A 29 8.33 -5.36 0.62
N ARG A 30 7.77 -5.75 1.79
CA ARG A 30 8.48 -5.87 3.07
C ARG A 30 7.96 -7.09 3.82
N SER A 31 8.78 -7.62 4.70
CA SER A 31 8.36 -8.72 5.58
C SER A 31 8.76 -8.49 7.03
N SER A 32 8.06 -9.17 7.94
CA SER A 32 8.36 -9.18 9.36
C SER A 32 7.89 -10.47 9.99
N VAL A 33 8.70 -11.00 10.90
CA VAL A 33 8.30 -12.18 11.70
C VAL A 33 7.45 -11.74 12.88
N ILE A 34 6.24 -12.28 12.95
CA ILE A 34 5.28 -12.11 14.06
C ILE A 34 5.28 -13.38 14.87
N ASN A 35 5.43 -13.29 16.21
CA ASN A 35 5.51 -14.45 17.13
C ASN A 35 4.10 -15.02 17.41
N ALA A 36 3.40 -15.37 16.37
CA ALA A 36 2.06 -15.94 16.42
C ALA A 36 1.81 -16.83 15.19
N PRO A 37 0.94 -17.84 15.30
CA PRO A 37 0.51 -18.63 14.16
C PRO A 37 -0.43 -17.80 13.26
N PRO A 38 -0.58 -18.17 11.97
CA PRO A 38 -1.40 -17.43 11.01
C PRO A 38 -2.84 -17.17 11.48
N GLU A 39 -3.44 -18.11 12.22
CA GLU A 39 -4.82 -18.02 12.72
C GLU A 39 -5.05 -16.84 13.66
N LYS A 40 -3.99 -16.37 14.35
CA LYS A 40 -4.03 -15.17 15.19
C LYS A 40 -3.79 -13.88 14.38
N ILE A 41 -3.11 -13.97 13.24
CA ILE A 41 -2.78 -12.82 12.38
C ILE A 41 -3.94 -12.48 11.46
N VAL A 42 -4.52 -13.51 10.81
CA VAL A 42 -5.60 -13.36 9.82
C VAL A 42 -6.76 -12.47 10.30
N PRO A 43 -7.29 -12.60 11.53
CA PRO A 43 -8.40 -11.75 12.01
C PRO A 43 -8.09 -10.25 12.01
N HIS A 44 -6.82 -9.85 12.07
CA HIS A 44 -6.39 -8.45 12.01
C HIS A 44 -6.32 -7.92 10.56
N LEU A 45 -6.25 -8.79 9.58
CA LEU A 45 -6.13 -8.44 8.16
C LEU A 45 -7.47 -8.49 7.45
N ILE A 46 -8.35 -9.43 7.83
CA ILE A 46 -9.63 -9.65 7.13
C ILE A 46 -10.77 -8.77 7.65
N ASP A 47 -10.58 -8.07 8.74
CA ASP A 47 -11.53 -7.11 9.33
C ASP A 47 -10.96 -5.69 9.23
N PHE A 48 -11.50 -4.90 8.32
CA PHE A 48 -11.04 -3.53 8.09
C PHE A 48 -11.23 -2.60 9.30
N HIS A 49 -12.13 -2.91 10.25
CA HIS A 49 -12.26 -2.13 11.49
C HIS A 49 -11.02 -2.28 12.38
N LYS A 50 -10.27 -3.37 12.26
CA LYS A 50 -9.04 -3.59 13.02
C LYS A 50 -7.81 -2.90 12.41
N TRP A 51 -7.92 -2.42 11.17
CA TRP A 51 -6.79 -1.75 10.49
C TRP A 51 -6.40 -0.44 11.17
N GLU A 52 -7.33 0.25 11.83
CA GLU A 52 -7.04 1.48 12.59
C GLU A 52 -5.97 1.26 13.68
N ALA A 53 -5.89 0.06 14.25
CA ALA A 53 -4.91 -0.26 15.27
C ALA A 53 -3.47 -0.33 14.75
N TRP A 54 -3.27 -0.74 13.49
CA TRP A 54 -1.95 -1.04 12.96
C TRP A 54 -1.59 -0.32 11.65
N SER A 55 -2.56 0.08 10.83
CA SER A 55 -2.30 0.72 9.55
C SER A 55 -1.72 2.12 9.72
N PRO A 56 -0.57 2.45 9.09
CA PRO A 56 0.03 3.77 9.20
C PRO A 56 -0.83 4.84 8.53
N TRP A 57 -1.58 4.50 7.51
CA TRP A 57 -2.42 5.46 6.76
C TRP A 57 -3.64 5.91 7.54
N ASP A 58 -4.20 5.06 8.40
CA ASP A 58 -5.31 5.43 9.29
C ASP A 58 -4.91 6.49 10.32
N LYS A 59 -3.61 6.58 10.64
CA LYS A 59 -3.05 7.57 11.56
C LYS A 59 -2.67 8.90 10.89
N LEU A 60 -2.55 8.94 9.56
CA LEU A 60 -2.17 10.15 8.81
C LEU A 60 -3.22 11.26 8.92
N GLU A 61 -4.48 10.90 8.97
CA GLU A 61 -5.61 11.83 9.02
C GLU A 61 -6.75 11.21 9.84
N PRO A 62 -6.73 11.36 11.18
CA PRO A 62 -7.73 10.75 12.07
C PRO A 62 -9.17 11.13 11.72
N ASP A 63 -9.37 12.34 11.20
CA ASP A 63 -10.69 12.89 10.82
C ASP A 63 -11.14 12.50 9.40
N MET A 64 -10.41 11.63 8.70
CA MET A 64 -10.84 11.16 7.38
C MET A 64 -12.15 10.40 7.49
N LYS A 65 -13.01 10.60 6.50
CA LYS A 65 -14.27 9.86 6.40
C LYS A 65 -13.98 8.42 6.03
N ARG A 66 -14.50 7.49 6.84
CA ARG A 66 -14.42 6.03 6.62
C ARG A 66 -15.80 5.46 6.35
N SER A 67 -15.89 4.51 5.45
CA SER A 67 -17.14 3.76 5.23
C SER A 67 -16.80 2.28 4.98
N TYR A 68 -17.62 1.44 5.60
CA TYR A 68 -17.51 -0.02 5.53
C TYR A 68 -18.77 -0.57 4.88
N SER A 69 -18.62 -1.58 4.03
CA SER A 69 -19.74 -2.21 3.32
C SER A 69 -19.41 -3.64 2.90
N GLY A 70 -20.38 -4.36 2.39
CA GLY A 70 -20.22 -5.76 2.01
C GLY A 70 -20.23 -6.70 3.21
N ALA A 71 -19.39 -7.72 3.20
CA ALA A 71 -19.22 -8.64 4.33
C ALA A 71 -18.63 -7.93 5.55
N ALA A 72 -18.99 -8.37 6.76
CA ALA A 72 -18.43 -7.81 8.00
C ALA A 72 -16.91 -8.04 8.11
N ASN A 73 -16.41 -9.16 7.60
CA ASN A 73 -14.99 -9.51 7.47
C ASN A 73 -14.80 -10.55 6.35
N GLY A 74 -13.55 -10.82 6.00
CA GLY A 74 -13.19 -11.81 4.98
C GLY A 74 -13.54 -11.38 3.56
N VAL A 75 -13.67 -12.35 2.66
CA VAL A 75 -13.95 -12.09 1.25
C VAL A 75 -15.26 -11.34 1.09
N GLY A 76 -15.24 -10.25 0.32
CA GLY A 76 -16.37 -9.36 0.11
C GLY A 76 -16.47 -8.20 1.10
N ALA A 77 -15.66 -8.15 2.15
CA ALA A 77 -15.54 -6.96 2.99
C ALA A 77 -14.93 -5.81 2.18
N LYS A 78 -15.51 -4.61 2.36
CA LYS A 78 -15.10 -3.39 1.64
C LYS A 78 -14.91 -2.24 2.61
N TYR A 79 -13.90 -1.44 2.33
CA TYR A 79 -13.55 -0.24 3.06
C TYR A 79 -13.30 0.89 2.06
N ALA A 80 -13.81 2.08 2.33
CA ALA A 80 -13.49 3.28 1.57
C ALA A 80 -13.16 4.43 2.49
N TRP A 81 -12.25 5.29 2.06
CA TRP A 81 -11.81 6.45 2.79
C TRP A 81 -11.82 7.71 1.92
N GLU A 82 -12.06 8.83 2.56
CA GLU A 82 -11.94 10.14 1.96
C GLU A 82 -11.33 11.11 2.96
N GLY A 83 -10.07 11.46 2.74
CA GLY A 83 -9.34 12.47 3.49
C GLY A 83 -9.43 13.83 2.81
N LYS A 84 -9.21 14.89 3.60
CA LYS A 84 -9.23 16.29 3.14
C LYS A 84 -7.84 16.80 2.76
N LYS A 85 -6.77 16.16 3.26
CA LYS A 85 -5.39 16.68 3.15
C LYS A 85 -4.43 15.62 2.60
N LYS A 86 -4.01 14.66 3.43
CA LYS A 86 -2.89 13.74 3.14
C LYS A 86 -3.35 12.35 2.73
N ALA A 87 -4.47 11.86 3.27
CA ALA A 87 -4.91 10.51 3.06
C ALA A 87 -5.49 10.28 1.64
N GLY A 88 -5.84 11.35 0.92
CA GLY A 88 -6.47 11.22 -0.38
C GLY A 88 -7.83 10.52 -0.30
N ALA A 89 -8.23 9.84 -1.35
CA ALA A 89 -9.45 9.03 -1.36
C ALA A 89 -9.24 7.73 -2.10
N GLY A 90 -9.90 6.66 -1.63
CA GLY A 90 -9.81 5.36 -2.26
C GLY A 90 -10.74 4.34 -1.64
N SER A 91 -10.61 3.10 -2.09
CA SER A 91 -11.35 1.96 -1.56
C SER A 91 -10.52 0.70 -1.61
N MET A 92 -10.83 -0.24 -0.74
CA MET A 92 -10.27 -1.58 -0.68
C MET A 92 -11.36 -2.62 -0.63
N ALA A 93 -11.09 -3.81 -1.19
CA ALA A 93 -11.96 -4.97 -1.06
C ALA A 93 -11.11 -6.22 -0.85
N ILE A 94 -11.48 -7.05 0.11
CA ILE A 94 -10.86 -8.36 0.30
C ILE A 94 -11.41 -9.31 -0.75
N THR A 95 -10.54 -9.85 -1.60
CA THR A 95 -10.93 -10.69 -2.73
C THR A 95 -10.50 -12.14 -2.56
N GLU A 96 -9.54 -12.43 -1.68
CA GLU A 96 -9.10 -13.78 -1.40
C GLU A 96 -8.59 -13.91 0.04
N VAL A 97 -8.96 -15.02 0.70
CA VAL A 97 -8.46 -15.42 2.02
C VAL A 97 -8.23 -16.92 1.97
N ASN A 98 -7.00 -17.36 2.24
CA ASN A 98 -6.65 -18.77 2.31
C ASN A 98 -5.53 -19.00 3.34
N SER A 99 -5.08 -20.26 3.49
CA SER A 99 -4.02 -20.63 4.43
C SER A 99 -2.66 -19.96 4.14
N HIS A 100 -2.47 -19.46 2.93
CA HIS A 100 -1.19 -18.86 2.49
C HIS A 100 -1.22 -17.34 2.54
N GLY A 101 -2.40 -16.71 2.72
CA GLY A 101 -2.46 -15.26 2.78
C GLY A 101 -3.82 -14.63 2.54
N VAL A 102 -3.77 -13.31 2.41
CA VAL A 102 -4.92 -12.43 2.15
C VAL A 102 -4.59 -11.55 0.95
N LYS A 103 -5.54 -11.43 0.00
CA LYS A 103 -5.46 -10.53 -1.14
C LYS A 103 -6.50 -9.42 -1.01
N VAL A 104 -6.07 -8.21 -1.25
CA VAL A 104 -6.87 -6.99 -1.18
C VAL A 104 -6.73 -6.22 -2.48
N ASP A 105 -7.83 -5.99 -3.17
CA ASP A 105 -7.87 -5.07 -4.29
C ASP A 105 -7.98 -3.64 -3.75
N LEU A 106 -7.09 -2.77 -4.23
CA LEU A 106 -6.91 -1.42 -3.74
C LEU A 106 -7.09 -0.44 -4.89
N ARG A 107 -8.03 0.48 -4.75
CA ARG A 107 -8.33 1.51 -5.75
C ARG A 107 -8.10 2.89 -5.15
N TYR A 108 -7.13 3.62 -5.65
CA TYR A 108 -6.94 5.04 -5.38
C TYR A 108 -7.84 5.88 -6.30
N ILE A 109 -8.44 6.93 -5.75
CA ILE A 109 -9.32 7.87 -6.47
C ILE A 109 -8.69 9.26 -6.50
N LYS A 110 -8.08 9.68 -5.39
CA LYS A 110 -7.37 10.97 -5.22
C LYS A 110 -6.02 10.72 -4.54
N PRO A 111 -4.97 11.49 -4.88
CA PRO A 111 -4.90 12.55 -5.88
C PRO A 111 -4.87 12.01 -7.32
N TRP A 112 -4.44 10.75 -7.54
CA TRP A 112 -4.37 10.10 -8.85
C TRP A 112 -5.05 8.75 -8.81
N LYS A 113 -5.73 8.41 -9.90
CA LYS A 113 -6.38 7.12 -10.04
C LYS A 113 -5.35 6.02 -10.29
N ALA A 114 -5.42 4.96 -9.51
CA ALA A 114 -4.63 3.75 -9.71
C ALA A 114 -5.36 2.54 -9.12
N GLU A 115 -5.20 1.40 -9.75
CA GLU A 115 -5.68 0.11 -9.23
C GLU A 115 -4.46 -0.74 -8.90
N CYS A 116 -4.36 -1.16 -7.64
CA CYS A 116 -3.26 -1.94 -7.12
C CYS A 116 -3.80 -3.21 -6.46
N ILE A 117 -2.95 -4.18 -6.30
CA ILE A 117 -3.25 -5.40 -5.56
C ILE A 117 -2.27 -5.49 -4.40
N ALA A 118 -2.79 -5.47 -3.18
CA ALA A 118 -2.01 -5.75 -1.98
C ALA A 118 -2.18 -7.23 -1.61
N ARG A 119 -1.08 -7.86 -1.17
CA ARG A 119 -1.06 -9.25 -0.70
C ARG A 119 -0.32 -9.34 0.60
N PHE A 120 -0.89 -10.11 1.52
CA PHE A 120 -0.21 -10.57 2.72
C PHE A 120 0.02 -12.07 2.56
N HIS A 121 1.28 -12.48 2.46
CA HIS A 121 1.67 -13.88 2.33
C HIS A 121 2.23 -14.38 3.67
N PHE A 122 1.86 -15.59 4.07
CA PHE A 122 2.27 -16.20 5.33
C PHE A 122 3.22 -17.37 5.08
N THR A 123 4.38 -17.32 5.72
CA THR A 123 5.31 -18.44 5.74
C THR A 123 5.54 -18.86 7.19
N PRO A 124 5.04 -20.04 7.61
CA PRO A 124 5.27 -20.55 8.96
C PRO A 124 6.76 -20.63 9.28
N GLN A 125 7.12 -20.25 10.51
CA GLN A 125 8.47 -20.28 11.05
C GLN A 125 8.43 -21.03 12.40
N PRO A 126 9.56 -21.57 12.91
CA PRO A 126 9.60 -22.28 14.20
C PRO A 126 9.02 -21.45 15.37
N ASN A 127 9.19 -20.14 15.35
CA ASN A 127 8.77 -19.24 16.42
C ASN A 127 7.67 -18.24 15.99
N GLY A 128 6.86 -18.58 14.96
CA GLY A 128 5.80 -17.68 14.52
C GLY A 128 5.54 -17.76 13.03
N THR A 129 5.26 -16.60 12.41
CA THR A 129 4.94 -16.49 10.98
C THR A 129 5.70 -15.32 10.37
N ASP A 130 6.44 -15.58 9.29
CA ASP A 130 6.92 -14.49 8.43
C ASP A 130 5.74 -13.96 7.60
N VAL A 131 5.39 -12.73 7.84
CA VAL A 131 4.32 -12.01 7.12
C VAL A 131 4.96 -11.10 6.11
N ARG A 132 4.76 -11.41 4.84
CA ARG A 132 5.23 -10.62 3.71
C ARG A 132 4.09 -9.79 3.13
N TRP A 133 4.23 -8.49 3.19
CA TRP A 133 3.29 -7.56 2.59
C TRP A 133 3.83 -7.02 1.28
N SER A 134 3.13 -7.28 0.19
CA SER A 134 3.46 -6.75 -1.13
C SER A 134 2.33 -5.92 -1.72
N MET A 135 2.68 -5.02 -2.62
CA MET A 135 1.75 -4.26 -3.44
C MET A 135 2.25 -4.17 -4.87
N ASP A 136 1.41 -4.59 -5.80
CA ASP A 136 1.61 -4.49 -7.24
C ASP A 136 0.66 -3.48 -7.84
N GLY A 137 1.13 -2.67 -8.77
CA GLY A 137 0.28 -1.69 -9.43
C GLY A 137 0.88 -1.08 -10.68
N PRO A 138 0.12 -0.23 -11.40
CA PRO A 138 0.62 0.48 -12.54
C PRO A 138 1.62 1.56 -12.12
N ASN A 139 2.72 1.67 -12.86
CA ASN A 139 3.63 2.80 -12.78
C ASN A 139 3.16 3.87 -13.76
N THR A 140 2.30 4.75 -13.29
CA THR A 140 1.79 5.83 -14.14
C THR A 140 2.91 6.72 -14.64
N PHE A 141 2.69 7.45 -15.74
CA PHE A 141 3.72 8.35 -16.29
C PHE A 141 4.22 9.35 -15.24
N MET A 142 3.32 9.93 -14.44
CA MET A 142 3.70 10.81 -13.32
C MET A 142 4.50 10.07 -12.25
N GLY A 143 4.12 8.81 -11.93
CA GLY A 143 4.89 7.95 -11.02
C GLY A 143 6.31 7.72 -11.53
N LYS A 144 6.49 7.50 -12.83
CA LYS A 144 7.82 7.35 -13.46
C LYS A 144 8.65 8.64 -13.34
N VAL A 145 8.03 9.80 -13.58
CA VAL A 145 8.69 11.10 -13.43
C VAL A 145 9.10 11.34 -11.97
N PHE A 146 8.20 11.14 -11.01
CA PHE A 146 8.52 11.26 -9.57
C PHE A 146 9.61 10.28 -9.14
N GLY A 147 9.57 9.05 -9.66
CA GLY A 147 10.58 8.02 -9.37
C GLY A 147 11.99 8.32 -9.89
N LEU A 148 12.18 9.36 -10.73
CA LEU A 148 13.52 9.84 -11.09
C LEU A 148 14.15 10.69 -9.98
N PHE A 149 13.34 11.34 -9.16
CA PHE A 149 13.78 12.28 -8.12
C PHE A 149 13.64 11.71 -6.71
N MET A 150 12.76 10.70 -6.54
CA MET A 150 12.43 10.13 -5.24
C MET A 150 12.52 8.61 -5.29
N ASN A 151 13.12 8.01 -4.27
CA ASN A 151 13.12 6.55 -4.13
C ASN A 151 11.76 6.09 -3.57
N MET A 152 10.84 5.75 -4.50
CA MET A 152 9.47 5.33 -4.15
C MET A 152 9.45 4.02 -3.36
N ASP A 153 10.36 3.07 -3.63
CA ASP A 153 10.48 1.83 -2.84
C ASP A 153 10.84 2.13 -1.38
N LYS A 154 11.73 3.09 -1.14
CA LYS A 154 12.08 3.49 0.22
C LYS A 154 10.92 4.18 0.95
N LEU A 155 10.13 5.00 0.24
CA LEU A 155 8.99 5.70 0.84
C LEU A 155 7.86 4.73 1.19
N VAL A 156 7.38 3.97 0.20
CA VAL A 156 6.30 2.99 0.39
C VAL A 156 6.75 1.87 1.33
N GLY A 157 8.00 1.39 1.17
CA GLY A 157 8.55 0.35 2.02
C GLY A 157 8.62 0.75 3.49
N LYS A 158 8.94 2.03 3.79
CA LYS A 158 8.90 2.53 5.17
C LYS A 158 7.51 2.47 5.78
N ASP A 159 6.47 2.80 5.01
CA ASP A 159 5.08 2.70 5.48
C ASP A 159 4.71 1.22 5.74
N PHE A 160 5.15 0.29 4.89
CA PHE A 160 4.95 -1.15 5.11
C PHE A 160 5.67 -1.65 6.36
N GLU A 161 6.90 -1.20 6.61
CA GLU A 161 7.65 -1.53 7.82
C GLU A 161 6.93 -1.04 9.08
N ILE A 162 6.41 0.19 9.07
CA ILE A 162 5.61 0.76 10.16
C ILE A 162 4.31 -0.06 10.36
N GLY A 163 3.63 -0.40 9.26
CA GLY A 163 2.41 -1.18 9.29
C GLY A 163 2.63 -2.60 9.83
N LEU A 164 3.67 -3.29 9.36
CA LEU A 164 4.02 -4.63 9.85
C LEU A 164 4.43 -4.62 11.33
N ALA A 165 5.17 -3.60 11.79
CA ALA A 165 5.49 -3.44 13.19
C ALA A 165 4.23 -3.18 14.05
N GLY A 166 3.28 -2.39 13.52
CA GLY A 166 1.98 -2.16 14.13
C GLY A 166 1.16 -3.45 14.22
N LEU A 167 1.07 -4.19 13.12
CA LEU A 167 0.38 -5.49 13.07
C LEU A 167 0.98 -6.49 14.08
N LYS A 168 2.31 -6.59 14.11
CA LYS A 168 3.02 -7.41 15.10
C LYS A 168 2.60 -7.04 16.52
N THR A 169 2.62 -5.76 16.83
CA THR A 169 2.21 -5.28 18.16
C THR A 169 0.75 -5.59 18.48
N ALA A 170 -0.16 -5.43 17.50
CA ALA A 170 -1.57 -5.70 17.68
C ALA A 170 -1.87 -7.19 17.91
N VAL A 171 -1.14 -8.07 17.21
CA VAL A 171 -1.30 -9.53 17.32
C VAL A 171 -0.67 -10.08 18.61
N GLU A 172 0.52 -9.60 18.99
CA GLU A 172 1.26 -10.12 20.15
C GLU A 172 0.74 -9.62 21.51
N LYS A 173 -0.04 -8.51 21.51
CA LYS A 173 -0.66 -7.96 22.73
C LYS A 173 -2.10 -8.40 22.96
N GLY A 174 -2.77 -8.95 21.94
CA GLY A 174 -4.15 -9.47 22.00
C GLY A 174 -4.17 -10.95 22.22
#